data_1093bf6ce4f2391df2963dc7cbb5dbb7
#
_entry.id   1093bf6ce4f2391df2963dc7cbb5dbb7
#
_cell.length_a   1.000
_cell.length_b   1.000
_cell.length_c   1.000
_cell.angle_alpha   90.00
_cell.angle_beta   90.00
_cell.angle_gamma   90.00
#
_symmetry.space_group_name_H-M   'P 1'
#
loop_
_entity.id
_entity.type
_entity.pdbx_description
1 polymer ?
#
loop_
_entity_poly.entity_id
_entity_poly.type
_entity_poly.pdbx_seq_one_letter_code
_entity_poly.pdbx_strand_id
1 'polypeptide(L)'
;QNIEKDAALERRFAPVVVGEPSEEDTIAILRGLKEKYEVHHGVRIKDSALVAAATLSGRYITDRFLPDKAIDLIDEAASKLKMDIDSLPADLDSLQRRITQLTIEAEALKKETDSGSARRLTKVEEDIAELGGQRDELRKRWKEEKDIIEAVRASKERIDQVKADMERAQREGQYDRAAELQYSELPALEEQLTQNQDRLEGLQEEGSMLREEVSPEDVAEVVAKWTGIPVAKLMEGEREKLLSMEERISERVVGQKEAII
;
A
#
# COMPACT_ATOMS: atom_id res chain seq x y z
N GLN A 1 -1.88 37.36 -9.45
CA GLN A 1 -3.11 38.23 -9.51
C GLN A 1 -2.94 39.57 -8.77
N ASN A 2 -2.20 39.66 -7.65
CA ASN A 2 -2.02 40.95 -6.97
C ASN A 2 -0.86 41.78 -7.56
N ILE A 3 0.16 41.13 -8.12
CA ILE A 3 1.33 41.76 -8.76
C ILE A 3 0.96 42.34 -10.14
N GLU A 4 0.11 41.64 -10.92
CA GLU A 4 -0.38 42.05 -12.24
C GLU A 4 -1.23 43.32 -12.19
N LYS A 5 -1.76 43.70 -11.02
CA LYS A 5 -2.56 44.92 -10.82
C LYS A 5 -1.73 46.14 -10.45
N ASP A 6 -0.44 45.98 -10.18
CA ASP A 6 0.46 47.06 -9.80
C ASP A 6 1.55 47.26 -10.86
N ALA A 7 1.39 48.28 -11.67
CA ALA A 7 2.30 48.62 -12.76
C ALA A 7 3.76 48.87 -12.32
N ALA A 8 4.00 49.18 -11.04
CA ALA A 8 5.34 49.36 -10.51
C ALA A 8 6.00 48.03 -10.15
N LEU A 9 5.20 47.01 -9.78
CA LEU A 9 5.66 45.65 -9.52
C LEU A 9 5.82 44.87 -10.82
N GLU A 10 4.90 45.00 -11.76
CA GLU A 10 4.97 44.32 -13.08
C GLU A 10 6.29 44.57 -13.83
N ARG A 11 6.86 45.78 -13.71
CA ARG A 11 8.16 46.10 -14.32
C ARG A 11 9.39 45.50 -13.62
N ARG A 12 9.21 44.97 -12.41
CA ARG A 12 10.29 44.42 -11.57
C ARG A 12 10.29 42.91 -11.50
N PHE A 13 9.21 42.24 -11.93
CA PHE A 13 9.05 40.80 -11.91
C PHE A 13 8.79 40.30 -13.35
N ALA A 14 9.60 39.36 -13.78
CA ALA A 14 9.32 38.62 -15.02
C ALA A 14 8.50 37.38 -14.68
N PRO A 15 7.39 37.09 -15.39
CA PRO A 15 6.62 35.87 -15.16
C PRO A 15 7.44 34.65 -15.58
N VAL A 16 7.56 33.68 -14.69
CA VAL A 16 8.11 32.35 -14.98
C VAL A 16 6.93 31.40 -15.10
N VAL A 17 6.68 30.92 -16.30
CA VAL A 17 5.61 29.92 -16.54
C VAL A 17 6.16 28.55 -16.22
N VAL A 18 5.56 27.91 -15.23
CA VAL A 18 5.84 26.51 -14.89
C VAL A 18 4.71 25.67 -15.51
N GLY A 19 5.04 24.91 -16.54
CA GLY A 19 4.09 24.00 -17.19
C GLY A 19 3.92 22.70 -16.42
N GLU A 20 2.90 21.93 -16.75
CA GLU A 20 2.69 20.58 -16.25
C GLU A 20 3.85 19.67 -16.75
N PRO A 21 4.50 18.87 -15.88
CA PRO A 21 5.53 17.93 -16.30
C PRO A 21 4.96 16.80 -17.15
N SER A 22 5.81 16.18 -17.97
CA SER A 22 5.47 14.97 -18.71
C SER A 22 5.27 13.76 -17.76
N GLU A 23 4.71 12.67 -18.29
CA GLU A 23 4.62 11.40 -17.52
C GLU A 23 6.02 10.91 -17.13
N GLU A 24 7.02 11.00 -18.00
CA GLU A 24 8.41 10.62 -17.74
C GLU A 24 9.05 11.46 -16.63
N ASP A 25 8.87 12.80 -16.69
CA ASP A 25 9.33 13.71 -15.64
C ASP A 25 8.62 13.40 -14.30
N THR A 26 7.34 13.10 -14.35
CA THR A 26 6.55 12.74 -13.16
C THR A 26 7.06 11.46 -12.53
N ILE A 27 7.40 10.43 -13.32
CA ILE A 27 8.01 9.19 -12.80
C ILE A 27 9.35 9.50 -12.12
N ALA A 28 10.17 10.37 -12.71
CA ALA A 28 11.43 10.78 -12.10
C ALA A 28 11.24 11.51 -10.77
N ILE A 29 10.23 12.40 -10.69
CA ILE A 29 9.85 13.09 -9.45
C ILE A 29 9.38 12.07 -8.39
N LEU A 30 8.48 11.14 -8.76
CA LEU A 30 7.98 10.10 -7.85
C LEU A 30 9.11 9.21 -7.32
N ARG A 31 10.09 8.83 -8.16
CA ARG A 31 11.29 8.09 -7.73
C ARG A 31 12.11 8.86 -6.71
N GLY A 32 12.24 10.17 -6.89
CA GLY A 32 12.92 11.05 -5.93
C GLY A 32 12.19 11.20 -4.59
N LEU A 33 10.86 11.02 -4.58
CA LEU A 33 10.04 11.09 -3.38
C LEU A 33 9.80 9.73 -2.72
N LYS A 34 10.06 8.63 -3.44
CA LYS A 34 9.75 7.25 -3.03
C LYS A 34 10.21 6.95 -1.60
N GLU A 35 11.48 7.16 -1.29
CA GLU A 35 12.06 6.84 0.02
C GLU A 35 11.33 7.56 1.15
N LYS A 36 10.96 8.84 0.96
CA LYS A 36 10.22 9.63 1.96
C LYS A 36 8.83 9.08 2.21
N TYR A 37 8.11 8.65 1.16
CA TYR A 37 6.80 8.04 1.30
C TYR A 37 6.87 6.65 1.92
N GLU A 38 7.87 5.84 1.55
CA GLU A 38 8.12 4.53 2.16
C GLU A 38 8.36 4.64 3.68
N VAL A 39 9.15 5.62 4.11
CA VAL A 39 9.39 5.87 5.54
C VAL A 39 8.13 6.40 6.23
N HIS A 40 7.43 7.38 5.61
CA HIS A 40 6.25 8.00 6.21
C HIS A 40 5.11 7.00 6.44
N HIS A 41 4.83 6.14 5.46
CA HIS A 41 3.77 5.14 5.56
C HIS A 41 4.24 3.82 6.17
N GLY A 42 5.54 3.55 6.17
CA GLY A 42 6.12 2.30 6.65
C GLY A 42 5.83 1.11 5.73
N VAL A 43 5.73 1.37 4.43
CA VAL A 43 5.48 0.36 3.38
C VAL A 43 6.53 0.48 2.28
N ARG A 44 6.72 -0.56 1.47
CA ARG A 44 7.54 -0.49 0.26
C ARG A 44 6.69 -0.07 -0.93
N ILE A 45 7.28 0.64 -1.89
CA ILE A 45 6.61 1.07 -3.11
C ILE A 45 7.36 0.50 -4.30
N LYS A 46 6.70 -0.36 -5.09
CA LYS A 46 7.30 -0.90 -6.32
C LYS A 46 7.49 0.20 -7.36
N ASP A 47 8.58 0.14 -8.14
CA ASP A 47 8.80 1.08 -9.24
C ASP A 47 7.66 1.02 -10.27
N SER A 48 7.11 -0.18 -10.49
CA SER A 48 5.93 -0.37 -11.34
C SER A 48 4.69 0.36 -10.83
N ALA A 49 4.54 0.55 -9.51
CA ALA A 49 3.45 1.33 -8.94
C ALA A 49 3.62 2.83 -9.22
N LEU A 50 4.86 3.35 -9.19
CA LEU A 50 5.15 4.74 -9.56
C LEU A 50 4.84 5.01 -11.03
N VAL A 51 5.23 4.09 -11.91
CA VAL A 51 4.89 4.14 -13.33
C VAL A 51 3.38 4.12 -13.53
N ALA A 52 2.67 3.18 -12.85
CA ALA A 52 1.23 3.10 -12.91
C ALA A 52 0.55 4.40 -12.42
N ALA A 53 1.04 5.00 -11.34
CA ALA A 53 0.51 6.25 -10.80
C ALA A 53 0.62 7.42 -11.80
N ALA A 54 1.77 7.59 -12.44
CA ALA A 54 1.96 8.61 -13.46
C ALA A 54 1.06 8.38 -14.68
N THR A 55 1.06 7.16 -15.23
CA THR A 55 0.31 6.81 -16.44
C THR A 55 -1.19 6.82 -16.22
N LEU A 56 -1.70 6.18 -15.14
CA LEU A 56 -3.12 6.11 -14.87
C LEU A 56 -3.69 7.47 -14.48
N SER A 57 -2.95 8.26 -13.69
CA SER A 57 -3.39 9.62 -13.37
C SER A 57 -3.42 10.51 -14.60
N GLY A 58 -2.38 10.46 -15.45
CA GLY A 58 -2.33 11.19 -16.72
C GLY A 58 -3.54 10.91 -17.58
N ARG A 59 -3.92 9.64 -17.69
CA ARG A 59 -4.96 9.14 -18.60
C ARG A 59 -6.39 9.28 -18.08
N TYR A 60 -6.63 9.03 -16.79
CA TYR A 60 -7.98 8.88 -16.24
C TYR A 60 -8.41 9.99 -15.27
N ILE A 61 -7.48 10.81 -14.78
CA ILE A 61 -7.78 11.94 -13.88
C ILE A 61 -7.55 13.24 -14.61
N THR A 62 -8.63 13.91 -14.99
CA THR A 62 -8.60 15.12 -15.84
C THR A 62 -8.79 16.42 -15.08
N ASP A 63 -9.22 16.37 -13.83
CA ASP A 63 -9.55 17.51 -12.98
C ASP A 63 -8.36 18.04 -12.15
N ARG A 64 -7.20 17.37 -12.25
CA ARG A 64 -5.97 17.70 -11.54
C ARG A 64 -4.77 17.60 -12.49
N PHE A 65 -3.66 18.22 -12.11
CA PHE A 65 -2.43 18.29 -12.89
C PHE A 65 -1.35 17.36 -12.35
N LEU A 66 -0.44 16.91 -13.22
CA LEU A 66 0.80 16.27 -12.83
C LEU A 66 1.76 17.32 -12.21
N PRO A 67 2.61 16.98 -11.24
CA PRO A 67 2.76 15.63 -10.66
C PRO A 67 1.79 15.33 -9.51
N ASP A 68 1.03 16.32 -9.02
CA ASP A 68 0.25 16.25 -7.77
C ASP A 68 -0.72 15.06 -7.76
N LYS A 69 -1.49 14.86 -8.85
CA LYS A 69 -2.44 13.73 -8.93
C LYS A 69 -1.77 12.36 -8.85
N ALA A 70 -0.55 12.21 -9.35
CA ALA A 70 0.21 10.97 -9.25
C ALA A 70 0.80 10.77 -7.84
N ILE A 71 1.23 11.84 -7.21
CA ILE A 71 1.68 11.85 -5.81
C ILE A 71 0.54 11.44 -4.89
N ASP A 72 -0.65 12.05 -5.05
CA ASP A 72 -1.84 11.73 -4.25
C ASP A 72 -2.25 10.26 -4.39
N LEU A 73 -2.13 9.66 -5.60
CA LEU A 73 -2.41 8.24 -5.80
C LEU A 73 -1.45 7.34 -5.01
N ILE A 74 -0.17 7.64 -5.02
CA ILE A 74 0.82 6.89 -4.24
C ILE A 74 0.58 7.05 -2.75
N ASP A 75 0.27 8.26 -2.30
CA ASP A 75 -0.03 8.54 -0.90
C ASP A 75 -1.26 7.76 -0.42
N GLU A 76 -2.37 7.78 -1.18
CA GLU A 76 -3.59 7.05 -0.82
C GLU A 76 -3.39 5.53 -0.90
N ALA A 77 -2.67 5.01 -1.91
CA ALA A 77 -2.37 3.59 -2.02
C ALA A 77 -1.50 3.10 -0.86
N ALA A 78 -0.46 3.87 -0.50
CA ALA A 78 0.40 3.56 0.64
C ALA A 78 -0.35 3.64 1.98
N SER A 79 -1.21 4.65 2.15
CA SER A 79 -2.08 4.79 3.34
C SER A 79 -3.06 3.61 3.47
N LYS A 80 -3.64 3.16 2.37
CA LYS A 80 -4.53 1.99 2.34
C LYS A 80 -3.79 0.73 2.76
N LEU A 81 -2.64 0.48 2.15
CA LEU A 81 -1.82 -0.70 2.48
C LEU A 81 -1.40 -0.70 3.96
N LYS A 82 -1.03 0.46 4.51
CA LYS A 82 -0.74 0.60 5.95
C LYS A 82 -1.94 0.23 6.81
N MET A 83 -3.14 0.70 6.44
CA MET A 83 -4.37 0.32 7.16
C MET A 83 -4.64 -1.19 7.07
N ASP A 84 -4.37 -1.81 5.93
CA ASP A 84 -4.53 -3.25 5.72
C ASP A 84 -3.55 -4.04 6.62
N ILE A 85 -2.29 -3.59 6.75
CA ILE A 85 -1.29 -4.18 7.67
C ILE A 85 -1.73 -4.03 9.12
N ASP A 86 -2.32 -2.89 9.49
CA ASP A 86 -2.76 -2.61 10.85
C ASP A 86 -4.08 -3.32 11.21
N SER A 87 -4.85 -3.73 10.21
CA SER A 87 -6.14 -4.39 10.41
C SER A 87 -6.00 -5.90 10.62
N LEU A 88 -7.04 -6.51 11.19
CA LEU A 88 -7.10 -7.95 11.35
C LEU A 88 -7.36 -8.61 9.99
N PRO A 89 -6.57 -9.63 9.57
CA PRO A 89 -6.81 -10.37 8.33
C PRO A 89 -8.22 -10.95 8.26
N ALA A 90 -8.81 -10.95 7.06
CA ALA A 90 -10.20 -11.40 6.83
C ALA A 90 -10.42 -12.85 7.31
N ASP A 91 -9.43 -13.73 7.12
CA ASP A 91 -9.51 -15.13 7.55
C ASP A 91 -9.59 -15.24 9.09
N LEU A 92 -8.79 -14.44 9.78
CA LEU A 92 -8.79 -14.38 11.24
C LEU A 92 -10.11 -13.80 11.78
N ASP A 93 -10.64 -12.76 11.16
CA ASP A 93 -11.93 -12.17 11.51
C ASP A 93 -13.09 -13.16 11.28
N SER A 94 -13.07 -13.89 10.17
CA SER A 94 -14.08 -14.91 9.85
C SER A 94 -14.07 -16.06 10.86
N LEU A 95 -12.89 -16.56 11.25
CA LEU A 95 -12.75 -17.58 12.30
C LEU A 95 -13.26 -17.07 13.65
N GLN A 96 -12.89 -15.85 14.02
CA GLN A 96 -13.35 -15.23 15.27
C GLN A 96 -14.86 -15.08 15.32
N ARG A 97 -15.49 -14.63 14.24
CA ARG A 97 -16.95 -14.54 14.12
C ARG A 97 -17.60 -15.91 14.23
N ARG A 98 -17.03 -16.93 13.58
CA ARG A 98 -17.55 -18.31 13.65
C ARG A 98 -17.47 -18.88 15.05
N ILE A 99 -16.35 -18.72 15.74
CA ILE A 99 -16.18 -19.12 17.13
C ILE A 99 -17.21 -18.41 18.03
N THR A 100 -17.41 -17.10 17.82
CA THR A 100 -18.41 -16.34 18.59
C THR A 100 -19.84 -16.88 18.37
N GLN A 101 -20.22 -17.20 17.14
CA GLN A 101 -21.52 -17.80 16.83
C GLN A 101 -21.70 -19.14 17.52
N LEU A 102 -20.71 -20.03 17.44
CA LEU A 102 -20.73 -21.34 18.09
C LEU A 102 -20.77 -21.22 19.62
N THR A 103 -20.06 -20.25 20.18
CA THR A 103 -20.09 -19.98 21.62
C THR A 103 -21.48 -19.56 22.08
N ILE A 104 -22.19 -18.71 21.31
CA ILE A 104 -23.58 -18.31 21.60
C ILE A 104 -24.50 -19.53 21.51
N GLU A 105 -24.32 -20.40 20.49
CA GLU A 105 -25.07 -21.66 20.35
C GLU A 105 -24.83 -22.58 21.55
N ALA A 106 -23.58 -22.76 21.96
CA ALA A 106 -23.22 -23.60 23.13
C ALA A 106 -23.89 -23.09 24.42
N GLU A 107 -23.88 -21.78 24.65
CA GLU A 107 -24.53 -21.17 25.82
C GLU A 107 -26.07 -21.34 25.81
N ALA A 108 -26.68 -21.36 24.62
CA ALA A 108 -28.11 -21.67 24.47
C ALA A 108 -28.39 -23.16 24.77
N LEU A 109 -27.58 -24.08 24.19
CA LEU A 109 -27.73 -25.52 24.37
C LEU A 109 -27.50 -25.99 25.82
N LYS A 110 -26.63 -25.30 26.58
CA LYS A 110 -26.43 -25.57 28.02
C LYS A 110 -27.70 -25.39 28.88
N LYS A 111 -28.66 -24.64 28.40
CA LYS A 111 -29.94 -24.38 29.09
C LYS A 111 -31.00 -25.47 28.79
N GLU A 112 -30.75 -26.28 27.76
CA GLU A 112 -31.61 -27.37 27.35
C GLU A 112 -31.28 -28.65 28.11
N THR A 113 -32.29 -29.49 28.38
CA THR A 113 -32.11 -30.71 29.18
C THR A 113 -32.33 -32.02 28.39
N ASP A 114 -32.62 -31.92 27.10
CA ASP A 114 -32.86 -33.08 26.25
C ASP A 114 -31.54 -33.71 25.73
N SER A 115 -31.60 -35.01 25.39
CA SER A 115 -30.41 -35.76 24.93
C SER A 115 -29.89 -35.36 23.56
N GLY A 116 -30.75 -34.71 22.71
CA GLY A 116 -30.38 -34.19 21.41
C GLY A 116 -29.49 -32.95 21.57
N SER A 117 -29.94 -32.03 22.42
CA SER A 117 -29.21 -30.80 22.76
C SER A 117 -27.86 -31.10 23.41
N ALA A 118 -27.77 -32.13 24.29
CA ALA A 118 -26.53 -32.56 24.89
C ALA A 118 -25.51 -33.07 23.85
N ARG A 119 -25.93 -33.90 22.89
CA ARG A 119 -25.04 -34.36 21.80
C ARG A 119 -24.61 -33.19 20.89
N ARG A 120 -25.50 -32.26 20.59
CA ARG A 120 -25.18 -31.10 19.80
C ARG A 120 -24.18 -30.19 20.51
N LEU A 121 -24.34 -30.01 21.84
CA LEU A 121 -23.42 -29.25 22.67
C LEU A 121 -21.99 -29.81 22.59
N THR A 122 -21.84 -31.14 22.79
CA THR A 122 -20.50 -31.77 22.67
C THR A 122 -19.85 -31.48 21.33
N LYS A 123 -20.59 -31.63 20.23
CA LYS A 123 -20.06 -31.35 18.90
C LYS A 123 -19.68 -29.88 18.72
N VAL A 124 -20.50 -28.96 19.20
CA VAL A 124 -20.23 -27.52 19.13
C VAL A 124 -18.99 -27.16 19.96
N GLU A 125 -18.79 -27.77 21.13
CA GLU A 125 -17.59 -27.56 21.94
C GLU A 125 -16.33 -28.11 21.27
N GLU A 126 -16.42 -29.25 20.58
CA GLU A 126 -15.33 -29.81 19.75
C GLU A 126 -14.98 -28.84 18.59
N ASP A 127 -15.99 -28.37 17.87
CA ASP A 127 -15.82 -27.41 16.77
C ASP A 127 -15.17 -26.08 17.28
N ILE A 128 -15.58 -25.58 18.45
CA ILE A 128 -14.99 -24.39 19.07
C ILE A 128 -13.51 -24.63 19.41
N ALA A 129 -13.17 -25.79 19.95
CA ALA A 129 -11.79 -26.13 20.31
C ALA A 129 -10.90 -26.21 19.05
N GLU A 130 -11.37 -26.87 17.99
CA GLU A 130 -10.65 -26.99 16.72
C GLU A 130 -10.42 -25.61 16.07
N LEU A 131 -11.49 -24.84 15.88
CA LEU A 131 -11.41 -23.50 15.28
C LEU A 131 -10.59 -22.54 16.17
N GLY A 132 -10.65 -22.72 17.49
CA GLY A 132 -9.83 -21.99 18.45
C GLY A 132 -8.35 -22.23 18.24
N GLY A 133 -7.95 -23.48 18.03
CA GLY A 133 -6.57 -23.85 17.71
C GLY A 133 -6.09 -23.22 16.40
N GLN A 134 -6.90 -23.31 15.34
CA GLN A 134 -6.60 -22.70 14.03
C GLN A 134 -6.46 -21.17 14.13
N ARG A 135 -7.39 -20.51 14.87
CA ARG A 135 -7.32 -19.07 15.13
C ARG A 135 -6.03 -18.67 15.85
N ASP A 136 -5.64 -19.41 16.88
CA ASP A 136 -4.47 -19.07 17.70
C ASP A 136 -3.18 -19.24 16.90
N GLU A 137 -3.09 -20.26 16.04
CA GLU A 137 -1.96 -20.46 15.13
C GLU A 137 -1.86 -19.34 14.10
N LEU A 138 -2.95 -19.02 13.41
CA LEU A 138 -2.98 -17.92 12.44
C LEU A 138 -2.68 -16.56 13.10
N ARG A 139 -3.22 -16.34 14.32
CA ARG A 139 -2.96 -15.10 15.08
C ARG A 139 -1.50 -14.96 15.48
N LYS A 140 -0.85 -16.07 15.83
CA LYS A 140 0.58 -16.07 16.14
C LYS A 140 1.41 -15.69 14.93
N ARG A 141 1.14 -16.31 13.76
CA ARG A 141 1.84 -16.01 12.50
C ARG A 141 1.62 -14.54 12.08
N TRP A 142 0.37 -14.07 12.09
CA TRP A 142 0.04 -12.69 11.79
C TRP A 142 0.79 -11.71 12.69
N LYS A 143 0.83 -11.99 14.00
CA LYS A 143 1.52 -11.13 14.96
C LYS A 143 3.03 -11.12 14.73
N GLU A 144 3.65 -12.27 14.47
CA GLU A 144 5.08 -12.37 14.18
C GLU A 144 5.44 -11.59 12.90
N GLU A 145 4.66 -11.70 11.83
CA GLU A 145 4.85 -10.97 10.60
C GLU A 145 4.69 -9.45 10.82
N LYS A 146 3.64 -9.03 11.53
CA LYS A 146 3.39 -7.63 11.87
C LYS A 146 4.53 -7.03 12.70
N ASP A 147 4.96 -7.73 13.76
CA ASP A 147 6.03 -7.25 14.65
C ASP A 147 7.35 -7.05 13.87
N ILE A 148 7.65 -7.87 12.86
CA ILE A 148 8.83 -7.71 12.01
C ILE A 148 8.66 -6.53 11.05
N ILE A 149 7.51 -6.36 10.43
CA ILE A 149 7.22 -5.20 9.57
C ILE A 149 7.38 -3.89 10.36
N GLU A 150 6.86 -3.85 11.59
CA GLU A 150 7.04 -2.69 12.48
C GLU A 150 8.53 -2.46 12.84
N ALA A 151 9.30 -3.53 13.06
CA ALA A 151 10.74 -3.42 13.33
C ALA A 151 11.52 -2.90 12.11
N VAL A 152 11.21 -3.35 10.90
CA VAL A 152 11.77 -2.83 9.64
C VAL A 152 11.48 -1.35 9.50
N ARG A 153 10.23 -0.94 9.75
CA ARG A 153 9.81 0.46 9.70
C ARG A 153 10.59 1.31 10.70
N ALA A 154 10.62 0.90 11.97
CA ALA A 154 11.33 1.63 13.02
C ALA A 154 12.83 1.78 12.71
N SER A 155 13.46 0.75 12.12
CA SER A 155 14.86 0.81 11.67
C SER A 155 15.06 1.85 10.56
N LYS A 156 14.18 1.91 9.56
CA LYS A 156 14.22 2.92 8.48
C LYS A 156 14.04 4.34 9.01
N GLU A 157 13.03 4.57 9.86
CA GLU A 157 12.79 5.87 10.49
C GLU A 157 14.00 6.33 11.32
N ARG A 158 14.65 5.39 12.02
CA ARG A 158 15.85 5.70 12.80
C ARG A 158 17.06 6.02 11.93
N ILE A 159 17.24 5.30 10.83
CA ILE A 159 18.29 5.57 9.83
C ILE A 159 18.14 6.99 9.28
N ASP A 160 16.92 7.40 8.91
CA ASP A 160 16.68 8.74 8.39
C ASP A 160 16.95 9.83 9.43
N GLN A 161 16.57 9.60 10.69
CA GLN A 161 16.90 10.51 11.79
C GLN A 161 18.42 10.65 11.98
N VAL A 162 19.14 9.52 11.96
CA VAL A 162 20.61 9.52 12.11
C VAL A 162 21.28 10.25 10.95
N LYS A 163 20.80 10.05 9.70
CA LYS A 163 21.30 10.79 8.54
C LYS A 163 21.08 12.30 8.67
N ALA A 164 19.88 12.71 9.11
CA ALA A 164 19.58 14.13 9.33
C ALA A 164 20.42 14.75 10.47
N ASP A 165 20.61 14.00 11.54
CA ASP A 165 21.45 14.45 12.67
C ASP A 165 22.94 14.53 12.27
N MET A 166 23.43 13.60 11.44
CA MET A 166 24.77 13.63 10.87
C MET A 166 25.00 14.88 10.01
N GLU A 167 24.05 15.20 9.11
CA GLU A 167 24.13 16.43 8.30
C GLU A 167 24.10 17.69 9.15
N ARG A 168 23.31 17.69 10.25
CA ARG A 168 23.26 18.80 11.20
C ARG A 168 24.59 18.96 11.93
N ALA A 169 25.14 17.87 12.46
CA ALA A 169 26.43 17.86 13.14
C ALA A 169 27.56 18.37 12.24
N GLN A 170 27.56 17.97 10.95
CA GLN A 170 28.53 18.47 9.96
C GLN A 170 28.41 19.98 9.75
N ARG A 171 27.19 20.51 9.61
CA ARG A 171 26.94 21.95 9.44
C ARG A 171 27.33 22.77 10.67
N GLU A 172 27.20 22.19 11.84
CA GLU A 172 27.57 22.82 13.12
C GLU A 172 29.06 22.65 13.47
N GLY A 173 29.85 21.93 12.62
CA GLY A 173 31.27 21.69 12.85
C GLY A 173 31.58 20.65 13.93
N GLN A 174 30.57 19.85 14.34
CA GLN A 174 30.69 18.76 15.33
C GLN A 174 31.17 17.47 14.65
N TYR A 175 32.40 17.49 14.11
CA TYR A 175 32.89 16.40 13.28
C TYR A 175 33.03 15.06 14.03
N ASP A 176 33.39 15.08 15.31
CA ASP A 176 33.47 13.87 16.14
C ASP A 176 32.10 13.18 16.26
N ARG A 177 31.03 13.96 16.47
CA ARG A 177 29.67 13.43 16.53
C ARG A 177 29.20 12.92 15.19
N ALA A 178 29.49 13.64 14.11
CA ALA A 178 29.18 13.19 12.75
C ALA A 178 29.89 11.87 12.41
N ALA A 179 31.14 11.72 12.81
CA ALA A 179 31.92 10.50 12.63
C ALA A 179 31.34 9.32 13.45
N GLU A 180 30.94 9.55 14.71
CA GLU A 180 30.28 8.52 15.53
C GLU A 180 29.00 8.02 14.88
N LEU A 181 28.12 8.95 14.44
CA LEU A 181 26.89 8.61 13.73
C LEU A 181 27.16 7.82 12.45
N GLN A 182 28.13 8.25 11.65
CA GLN A 182 28.46 7.65 10.35
C GLN A 182 29.11 6.27 10.47
N TYR A 183 30.03 6.08 11.42
CA TYR A 183 30.86 4.87 11.48
C TYR A 183 30.42 3.87 12.56
N SER A 184 29.54 4.25 13.47
CA SER A 184 29.06 3.39 14.55
C SER A 184 27.54 3.17 14.49
N GLU A 185 26.74 4.24 14.60
CA GLU A 185 25.29 4.08 14.69
C GLU A 185 24.66 3.64 13.34
N LEU A 186 25.02 4.29 12.23
CA LEU A 186 24.41 4.03 10.93
C LEU A 186 24.65 2.58 10.44
N PRO A 187 25.90 2.04 10.47
CA PRO A 187 26.13 0.65 10.05
C PRO A 187 25.40 -0.38 10.92
N ALA A 188 25.29 -0.14 12.23
CA ALA A 188 24.58 -1.04 13.12
C ALA A 188 23.07 -1.09 12.82
N LEU A 189 22.47 0.06 12.48
CA LEU A 189 21.07 0.14 12.08
C LEU A 189 20.80 -0.49 10.72
N GLU A 190 21.73 -0.32 9.76
CA GLU A 190 21.65 -0.94 8.44
C GLU A 190 21.77 -2.47 8.53
N GLU A 191 22.62 -2.98 9.42
CA GLU A 191 22.71 -4.42 9.69
C GLU A 191 21.42 -4.95 10.31
N GLN A 192 20.85 -4.26 11.29
CA GLN A 192 19.54 -4.62 11.89
C GLN A 192 18.42 -4.62 10.86
N LEU A 193 18.40 -3.62 9.99
CA LEU A 193 17.42 -3.54 8.91
C LEU A 193 17.53 -4.76 7.98
N THR A 194 18.74 -5.10 7.54
CA THR A 194 18.98 -6.28 6.69
C THR A 194 18.53 -7.57 7.37
N GLN A 195 18.91 -7.78 8.62
CA GLN A 195 18.49 -8.97 9.39
C GLN A 195 16.97 -9.09 9.52
N ASN A 196 16.27 -7.96 9.75
CA ASN A 196 14.81 -7.97 9.83
C ASN A 196 14.17 -8.23 8.47
N GLN A 197 14.76 -7.72 7.37
CA GLN A 197 14.28 -7.98 6.00
C GLN A 197 14.45 -9.45 5.63
N ASP A 198 15.62 -10.05 5.87
CA ASP A 198 15.88 -11.47 5.62
C ASP A 198 14.90 -12.37 6.41
N ARG A 199 14.62 -11.99 7.67
CA ARG A 199 13.67 -12.71 8.50
C ARG A 199 12.24 -12.60 7.97
N LEU A 200 11.85 -11.44 7.45
CA LEU A 200 10.54 -11.23 6.85
C LEU A 200 10.38 -12.05 5.56
N GLU A 201 11.39 -12.03 4.68
CA GLU A 201 11.40 -12.85 3.47
C GLU A 201 11.26 -14.34 3.79
N GLY A 202 11.98 -14.85 4.79
CA GLY A 202 11.86 -16.24 5.23
C GLY A 202 10.45 -16.62 5.72
N LEU A 203 9.76 -15.71 6.42
CA LEU A 203 8.36 -15.94 6.83
C LEU A 203 7.39 -15.91 5.65
N GLN A 204 7.64 -15.07 4.66
CA GLN A 204 6.79 -14.91 3.49
C GLN A 204 6.90 -16.07 2.51
N GLU A 205 8.03 -16.79 2.45
CA GLU A 205 8.19 -18.02 1.66
C GLU A 205 7.21 -19.13 2.11
N GLU A 206 6.84 -19.17 3.38
CA GLU A 206 5.84 -20.10 3.92
C GLU A 206 4.38 -19.69 3.68
N GLY A 207 4.18 -18.54 3.02
CA GLY A 207 2.86 -17.94 2.73
C GLY A 207 2.64 -16.65 3.53
N SER A 208 2.70 -15.51 2.83
CA SER A 208 2.49 -14.17 3.41
C SER A 208 1.03 -13.96 3.80
N MET A 209 0.78 -13.48 5.02
CA MET A 209 -0.53 -13.02 5.47
C MET A 209 -0.71 -11.52 5.24
N LEU A 210 0.38 -10.75 5.23
CA LEU A 210 0.40 -9.31 5.07
C LEU A 210 1.21 -8.93 3.82
N ARG A 211 0.63 -8.07 2.97
CA ARG A 211 1.37 -7.43 1.88
C ARG A 211 2.04 -6.19 2.43
N GLU A 212 3.32 -5.99 2.10
CA GLU A 212 4.08 -4.81 2.52
C GLU A 212 4.46 -3.88 1.37
N GLU A 213 4.14 -4.25 0.13
CA GLU A 213 4.55 -3.53 -1.07
C GLU A 213 3.34 -3.00 -1.82
N VAL A 214 3.35 -1.69 -2.08
CA VAL A 214 2.39 -1.05 -2.99
C VAL A 214 2.66 -1.51 -4.41
N SER A 215 1.66 -2.10 -5.04
CA SER A 215 1.69 -2.62 -6.40
C SER A 215 0.91 -1.72 -7.38
N PRO A 216 1.05 -1.93 -8.70
CA PRO A 216 0.22 -1.25 -9.70
C PRO A 216 -1.29 -1.46 -9.48
N GLU A 217 -1.68 -2.63 -8.99
CA GLU A 217 -3.06 -3.00 -8.69
C GLU A 217 -3.64 -2.11 -7.58
N ASP A 218 -2.86 -1.84 -6.52
CA ASP A 218 -3.28 -0.96 -5.43
C ASP A 218 -3.53 0.46 -5.93
N VAL A 219 -2.66 0.96 -6.81
CA VAL A 219 -2.83 2.26 -7.47
C VAL A 219 -4.08 2.27 -8.35
N ALA A 220 -4.30 1.21 -9.14
CA ALA A 220 -5.48 1.09 -10.00
C ALA A 220 -6.77 1.03 -9.18
N GLU A 221 -6.78 0.41 -8.00
CA GLU A 221 -7.92 0.42 -7.09
C GLU A 221 -8.26 1.84 -6.61
N VAL A 222 -7.26 2.66 -6.29
CA VAL A 222 -7.48 4.06 -5.91
C VAL A 222 -8.06 4.85 -7.09
N VAL A 223 -7.49 4.68 -8.29
CA VAL A 223 -8.03 5.32 -9.51
C VAL A 223 -9.46 4.87 -9.77
N ALA A 224 -9.77 3.58 -9.62
CA ALA A 224 -11.12 3.05 -9.79
C ALA A 224 -12.11 3.67 -8.80
N LYS A 225 -11.70 3.88 -7.56
CA LYS A 225 -12.50 4.53 -6.51
C LYS A 225 -12.79 6.00 -6.86
N TRP A 226 -11.82 6.72 -7.42
CA TRP A 226 -11.98 8.13 -7.77
C TRP A 226 -12.78 8.33 -9.05
N THR A 227 -12.58 7.47 -10.06
CA THR A 227 -13.15 7.62 -11.40
C THR A 227 -14.41 6.80 -11.64
N GLY A 228 -14.64 5.76 -10.84
CA GLY A 228 -15.69 4.77 -11.05
C GLY A 228 -15.40 3.77 -12.18
N ILE A 229 -14.18 3.75 -12.73
CA ILE A 229 -13.76 2.81 -13.79
C ILE A 229 -13.29 1.51 -13.14
N PRO A 230 -13.81 0.33 -13.54
CA PRO A 230 -13.38 -0.95 -12.96
C PRO A 230 -11.88 -1.20 -13.13
N VAL A 231 -11.21 -1.73 -12.08
CA VAL A 231 -9.76 -2.03 -12.04
C VAL A 231 -9.31 -2.86 -13.24
N ALA A 232 -10.09 -3.89 -13.62
CA ALA A 232 -9.77 -4.74 -14.77
C ALA A 232 -9.59 -3.94 -16.07
N LYS A 233 -10.35 -2.86 -16.27
CA LYS A 233 -10.21 -1.97 -17.44
C LYS A 233 -8.99 -1.07 -17.34
N LEU A 234 -8.57 -0.70 -16.13
CA LEU A 234 -7.40 0.14 -15.89
C LEU A 234 -6.11 -0.64 -16.11
N MET A 235 -6.09 -1.91 -15.69
CA MET A 235 -4.92 -2.80 -15.77
C MET A 235 -4.75 -3.48 -17.13
N GLU A 236 -5.77 -3.41 -17.97
CA GLU A 236 -5.71 -3.99 -19.31
C GLU A 236 -4.71 -3.24 -20.20
N GLY A 237 -3.68 -3.94 -20.63
CA GLY A 237 -2.63 -3.37 -21.48
C GLY A 237 -3.18 -2.85 -22.83
N GLU A 238 -2.57 -1.81 -23.39
CA GLU A 238 -2.99 -1.23 -24.68
C GLU A 238 -2.98 -2.28 -25.81
N ARG A 239 -1.99 -3.17 -25.79
CA ARG A 239 -1.88 -4.25 -26.76
C ARG A 239 -3.06 -5.22 -26.67
N GLU A 240 -3.49 -5.58 -25.46
CA GLU A 240 -4.66 -6.44 -25.26
C GLU A 240 -5.95 -5.74 -25.65
N LYS A 241 -6.07 -4.44 -25.34
CA LYS A 241 -7.21 -3.61 -25.77
C LYS A 241 -7.32 -3.55 -27.28
N LEU A 242 -6.20 -3.37 -27.98
CA LEU A 242 -6.17 -3.33 -29.44
C LEU A 242 -6.47 -4.70 -30.06
N LEU A 243 -5.92 -5.79 -29.50
CA LEU A 243 -6.18 -7.15 -29.97
C LEU A 243 -7.64 -7.59 -29.78
N SER A 244 -8.29 -7.14 -28.72
CA SER A 244 -9.70 -7.46 -28.42
C SER A 244 -10.69 -6.42 -28.98
N MET A 245 -10.20 -5.37 -29.63
CA MET A 245 -11.03 -4.23 -30.05
C MET A 245 -12.10 -4.64 -31.08
N GLU A 246 -11.74 -5.47 -32.07
CA GLU A 246 -12.66 -5.95 -33.09
C GLU A 246 -13.79 -6.79 -32.49
N GLU A 247 -13.48 -7.68 -31.55
CA GLU A 247 -14.49 -8.49 -30.85
C GLU A 247 -15.45 -7.62 -30.06
N ARG A 248 -14.92 -6.67 -29.28
CA ARG A 248 -15.72 -5.75 -28.45
C ARG A 248 -16.59 -4.81 -29.25
N ILE A 249 -16.11 -4.36 -30.41
CA ILE A 249 -16.93 -3.55 -31.33
C ILE A 249 -18.01 -4.42 -31.94
N SER A 250 -17.69 -5.67 -32.33
CA SER A 250 -18.63 -6.64 -32.91
C SER A 250 -19.78 -7.00 -31.97
N GLU A 251 -19.55 -7.03 -30.65
CA GLU A 251 -20.59 -7.26 -29.65
C GLU A 251 -21.61 -6.11 -29.57
N ARG A 252 -21.20 -4.89 -29.88
CA ARG A 252 -22.02 -3.67 -29.78
C ARG A 252 -22.64 -3.22 -31.09
N VAL A 253 -21.97 -3.53 -32.23
CA VAL A 253 -22.38 -3.10 -33.55
C VAL A 253 -22.90 -4.29 -34.33
N VAL A 254 -24.22 -4.34 -34.53
CA VAL A 254 -24.87 -5.40 -35.27
C VAL A 254 -24.87 -5.06 -36.78
N GLY A 255 -24.29 -5.93 -37.60
CA GLY A 255 -24.46 -5.91 -39.05
C GLY A 255 -23.45 -5.13 -39.88
N GLN A 256 -22.35 -4.62 -39.29
CA GLN A 256 -21.30 -3.85 -40.00
C GLN A 256 -19.93 -4.56 -39.99
N LYS A 257 -19.87 -5.87 -40.28
CA LYS A 257 -18.62 -6.64 -40.18
C LYS A 257 -17.48 -6.12 -41.06
N GLU A 258 -17.79 -5.63 -42.29
CA GLU A 258 -16.79 -5.09 -43.21
C GLU A 258 -16.19 -3.74 -42.78
N ALA A 259 -16.81 -3.02 -41.85
CA ALA A 259 -16.33 -1.76 -41.34
C ALA A 259 -15.56 -1.91 -40.01
N ILE A 260 -15.58 -3.10 -39.39
CA ILE A 260 -14.94 -3.39 -38.08
C ILE A 260 -13.55 -4.00 -38.31
N ILE A 261 -13.32 -4.64 -39.44
CA ILE A 261 -12.03 -5.19 -39.90
C ILE A 261 -11.28 -4.07 -40.64
#